data_d96c05a9f36b302ab330e89613986bdb
#
_entry.id   d96c05a9f36b302ab330e89613986bdb
#
_cell.length_a   1.000
_cell.length_b   1.000
_cell.length_c   1.000
_cell.angle_alpha   90.00
_cell.angle_beta   90.00
_cell.angle_gamma   90.00
#
_symmetry.space_group_name_H-M   'P 1'
#
loop_
_entity.id
_entity.type
_entity.pdbx_description
1 polymer ?
#
loop_
_entity_poly.entity_id
_entity_poly.type
_entity_poly.pdbx_seq_one_letter_code
_entity_poly.pdbx_strand_id
1 'polypeptide(L)'
;RIMLTVRIATPPFKPKDQGPGFMDVNPGIASSYIFTLKPGDKVTMSGPYGDFHPIFDSKKEMIWVGGGAGMAPLRAQIMHMTKTLHTTDRELHYFYGARALNEVFYLQDFQQLEKDFPNFHFHLALDRPDPAADAAGVKYTAGFVHNVMYETYLKDHEAPEDIEYYMCGPGPMSNAVVKMLDSLGVEPSSIMYDNFGG
;
A
#
# COMPACT_ATOMS: atom_id res chain seq x y z
N ARG A 1 13.15 11.15 12.78
CA ARG A 1 12.62 11.75 11.55
C ARG A 1 11.24 11.15 11.26
N ILE A 2 10.25 12.00 10.98
CA ILE A 2 8.91 11.58 10.57
C ILE A 2 8.77 11.89 9.08
N MET A 3 8.20 10.97 8.32
CA MET A 3 7.88 11.15 6.90
C MET A 3 6.37 10.97 6.72
N LEU A 4 5.74 11.90 6.01
CA LEU A 4 4.34 11.83 5.66
C LEU A 4 4.20 11.64 4.15
N THR A 5 3.32 10.74 3.75
CA THR A 5 2.86 10.62 2.36
C THR A 5 1.45 11.18 2.31
N VAL A 6 1.29 12.33 1.65
CA VAL A 6 0.04 13.08 1.66
C VAL A 6 -0.46 13.26 0.24
N ARG A 7 -1.68 12.82 -0.01
CA ARG A 7 -2.41 13.16 -1.23
C ARG A 7 -3.25 14.41 -0.96
N ILE A 8 -3.14 15.42 -1.82
CA ILE A 8 -4.02 16.59 -1.75
C ILE A 8 -5.47 16.17 -2.04
N ALA A 9 -6.38 16.51 -1.14
CA ALA A 9 -7.81 16.32 -1.34
C ALA A 9 -8.37 17.53 -2.11
N THR A 10 -8.47 17.37 -3.44
CA THR A 10 -9.13 18.38 -4.31
C THR A 10 -10.64 18.26 -4.18
N PRO A 11 -11.39 19.35 -4.43
CA PRO A 11 -12.84 19.27 -4.57
C PRO A 11 -13.24 18.19 -5.61
N PRO A 12 -14.37 17.49 -5.43
CA PRO A 12 -14.84 16.53 -6.43
C PRO A 12 -15.18 17.23 -7.73
N PHE A 13 -15.12 16.46 -8.83
CA PHE A 13 -15.59 16.96 -10.11
C PHE A 13 -17.10 17.20 -10.08
N LYS A 14 -17.55 18.24 -10.80
CA LYS A 14 -18.97 18.48 -11.03
C LYS A 14 -19.62 17.27 -11.70
N PRO A 15 -20.88 16.96 -11.38
CA PRO A 15 -21.67 16.03 -12.17
C PRO A 15 -21.65 16.40 -13.65
N LYS A 16 -21.76 15.41 -14.55
CA LYS A 16 -21.61 15.62 -15.99
C LYS A 16 -22.61 16.64 -16.57
N ASP A 17 -23.78 16.77 -15.98
CA ASP A 17 -24.84 17.71 -16.34
C ASP A 17 -24.58 19.17 -15.91
N GLN A 18 -23.59 19.39 -15.03
CA GLN A 18 -23.20 20.71 -14.55
C GLN A 18 -21.95 21.30 -15.23
N GLY A 19 -21.48 20.67 -16.30
CA GLY A 19 -20.33 21.10 -17.07
C GLY A 19 -18.98 20.71 -16.47
N PRO A 20 -17.87 21.08 -17.13
CA PRO A 20 -16.51 20.72 -16.68
C PRO A 20 -16.08 21.50 -15.44
N GLY A 21 -15.18 20.91 -14.65
CA GLY A 21 -14.55 21.55 -13.50
C GLY A 21 -14.87 20.88 -12.17
N PHE A 22 -14.34 21.47 -11.10
CA PHE A 22 -14.56 21.02 -9.73
C PHE A 22 -15.81 21.67 -9.13
N MET A 23 -16.42 20.98 -8.16
CA MET A 23 -17.47 21.56 -7.33
C MET A 23 -16.92 22.73 -6.52
N ASP A 24 -17.77 23.73 -6.25
CA ASP A 24 -17.44 24.87 -5.40
C ASP A 24 -17.57 24.48 -3.93
N VAL A 25 -16.64 23.67 -3.46
CA VAL A 25 -16.51 23.22 -2.08
C VAL A 25 -15.06 23.36 -1.63
N ASN A 26 -14.84 23.56 -0.34
CA ASN A 26 -13.51 23.68 0.19
C ASN A 26 -12.68 22.41 -0.05
N PRO A 27 -11.39 22.54 -0.41
CA PRO A 27 -10.47 21.41 -0.45
C PRO A 27 -10.26 20.84 0.97
N GLY A 28 -9.67 19.64 1.05
CA GLY A 28 -9.36 19.00 2.34
C GLY A 28 -8.48 19.89 3.22
N ILE A 29 -8.94 20.21 4.42
CA ILE A 29 -8.29 21.17 5.34
C ILE A 29 -6.86 20.72 5.67
N ALA A 30 -6.68 19.49 6.15
CA ALA A 30 -5.37 18.98 6.59
C ALA A 30 -4.37 18.88 5.43
N SER A 31 -4.79 18.31 4.30
CA SER A 31 -3.91 18.20 3.13
C SER A 31 -3.51 19.56 2.57
N SER A 32 -4.46 20.50 2.46
CA SER A 32 -4.16 21.87 2.00
C SER A 32 -3.19 22.57 2.94
N TYR A 33 -3.37 22.44 4.25
CA TYR A 33 -2.44 22.99 5.24
C TYR A 33 -1.02 22.43 5.04
N ILE A 34 -0.87 21.11 4.93
CA ILE A 34 0.44 20.48 4.74
C ILE A 34 1.13 20.98 3.47
N PHE A 35 0.38 21.15 2.38
CA PHE A 35 0.92 21.66 1.11
C PHE A 35 1.29 23.16 1.15
N THR A 36 0.85 23.92 2.14
CA THR A 36 1.27 25.33 2.32
C THR A 36 2.55 25.46 3.14
N LEU A 37 2.97 24.42 3.84
CA LEU A 37 4.16 24.46 4.69
C LEU A 37 5.45 24.64 3.86
N LYS A 38 6.39 25.36 4.43
CA LYS A 38 7.72 25.61 3.87
C LYS A 38 8.80 25.05 4.81
N PRO A 39 9.98 24.71 4.27
CA PRO A 39 11.12 24.36 5.12
C PRO A 39 11.38 25.40 6.21
N GLY A 40 11.43 24.94 7.47
CA GLY A 40 11.59 25.79 8.63
C GLY A 40 10.30 26.12 9.39
N ASP A 41 9.13 25.88 8.82
CA ASP A 41 7.86 26.07 9.53
C ASP A 41 7.75 25.09 10.69
N LYS A 42 7.21 25.59 11.81
CA LYS A 42 6.93 24.77 12.99
C LYS A 42 5.53 24.16 12.90
N VAL A 43 5.45 22.87 13.12
CA VAL A 43 4.17 22.15 13.18
C VAL A 43 4.02 21.49 14.54
N THR A 44 2.80 21.54 15.09
CA THR A 44 2.46 20.79 16.31
C THR A 44 1.95 19.42 15.89
N MET A 45 2.51 18.38 16.49
CA MET A 45 2.12 16.99 16.26
C MET A 45 1.82 16.32 17.58
N SER A 46 0.92 15.36 17.56
CA SER A 46 0.63 14.46 18.67
C SER A 46 0.61 13.03 18.16
N GLY A 47 0.87 12.05 19.04
CA GLY A 47 0.95 10.63 18.71
C GLY A 47 2.14 9.97 19.40
N PRO A 48 2.50 8.71 19.02
CA PRO A 48 1.77 7.90 18.04
C PRO A 48 0.43 7.41 18.53
N TYR A 49 -0.51 7.17 17.60
CA TYR A 49 -1.83 6.60 17.88
C TYR A 49 -2.08 5.41 16.94
N GLY A 50 -2.98 4.48 17.37
CA GLY A 50 -3.42 3.32 16.59
C GLY A 50 -2.59 2.06 16.84
N ASP A 51 -3.15 0.94 16.39
CA ASP A 51 -2.63 -0.43 16.66
C ASP A 51 -2.20 -1.16 15.38
N PHE A 52 -2.09 -0.45 14.26
CA PHE A 52 -1.69 -1.04 12.99
C PHE A 52 -0.17 -1.19 12.90
N HIS A 53 0.34 -2.27 13.49
CA HIS A 53 1.76 -2.62 13.47
C HIS A 53 1.96 -4.14 13.29
N PRO A 54 3.13 -4.58 12.83
CA PRO A 54 3.46 -5.99 12.71
C PRO A 54 3.42 -6.73 14.05
N ILE A 55 3.10 -8.03 13.99
CA ILE A 55 3.28 -8.95 15.11
C ILE A 55 4.75 -9.36 15.13
N PHE A 56 5.51 -8.76 16.03
CA PHE A 56 6.99 -8.86 16.03
C PHE A 56 7.54 -10.20 16.48
N ASP A 57 6.84 -10.90 17.36
CA ASP A 57 7.23 -12.20 17.91
C ASP A 57 6.74 -13.40 17.09
N SER A 58 5.96 -13.15 16.05
CA SER A 58 5.54 -14.16 15.09
C SER A 58 6.68 -14.55 14.15
N LYS A 59 6.59 -15.79 13.65
CA LYS A 59 7.47 -16.34 12.60
C LYS A 59 6.72 -16.66 11.32
N LYS A 60 5.42 -16.35 11.29
CA LYS A 60 4.58 -16.55 10.10
C LYS A 60 5.07 -15.66 8.96
N GLU A 61 4.87 -16.13 7.75
CA GLU A 61 5.03 -15.32 6.56
C GLU A 61 4.19 -14.05 6.63
N MET A 62 4.69 -12.96 6.06
CA MET A 62 3.99 -11.68 6.03
C MET A 62 3.72 -11.22 4.61
N ILE A 63 2.48 -10.86 4.35
CA ILE A 63 2.08 -10.22 3.10
C ILE A 63 1.52 -8.83 3.39
N TRP A 64 2.16 -7.81 2.82
CA TRP A 64 1.60 -6.47 2.77
C TRP A 64 0.86 -6.26 1.45
N VAL A 65 -0.32 -5.65 1.50
CA VAL A 65 -1.11 -5.30 0.32
C VAL A 65 -1.44 -3.81 0.35
N GLY A 66 -0.89 -3.06 -0.59
CA GLY A 66 -1.02 -1.61 -0.62
C GLY A 66 -1.61 -1.04 -1.90
N GLY A 67 -2.24 0.14 -1.77
CA GLY A 67 -2.72 0.89 -2.93
C GLY A 67 -2.68 2.39 -2.67
N GLY A 68 -2.18 3.17 -3.63
CA GLY A 68 -2.10 4.62 -3.52
C GLY A 68 -1.34 5.08 -2.27
N ALA A 69 -1.87 6.08 -1.55
CA ALA A 69 -1.26 6.61 -0.33
C ALA A 69 -1.25 5.62 0.85
N GLY A 70 -2.06 4.55 0.79
CA GLY A 70 -2.05 3.47 1.79
C GLY A 70 -0.72 2.73 1.91
N MET A 71 0.17 2.91 0.94
CA MET A 71 1.53 2.39 1.05
C MET A 71 2.34 3.03 2.20
N ALA A 72 1.94 4.19 2.73
CA ALA A 72 2.73 4.89 3.74
C ALA A 72 2.95 4.10 5.05
N PRO A 73 1.90 3.59 5.74
CA PRO A 73 2.09 2.74 6.91
C PRO A 73 2.79 1.42 6.55
N LEU A 74 2.47 0.83 5.41
CA LEU A 74 3.10 -0.43 4.98
C LEU A 74 4.60 -0.24 4.73
N ARG A 75 5.01 0.85 4.05
CA ARG A 75 6.42 1.18 3.88
C ARG A 75 7.13 1.34 5.23
N ALA A 76 6.48 1.99 6.21
CA ALA A 76 7.07 2.14 7.54
C ALA A 76 7.31 0.78 8.22
N GLN A 77 6.34 -0.14 8.13
CA GLN A 77 6.45 -1.51 8.64
C GLN A 77 7.55 -2.28 7.91
N ILE A 78 7.55 -2.29 6.57
CA ILE A 78 8.55 -2.98 5.74
C ILE A 78 9.96 -2.48 6.07
N MET A 79 10.17 -1.15 6.11
CA MET A 79 11.47 -0.58 6.47
C MET A 79 11.91 -0.94 7.89
N HIS A 80 10.97 -1.03 8.82
CA HIS A 80 11.27 -1.44 10.20
C HIS A 80 11.68 -2.92 10.25
N MET A 81 10.91 -3.81 9.62
CA MET A 81 11.23 -5.24 9.57
C MET A 81 12.57 -5.51 8.88
N THR A 82 12.84 -4.86 7.76
CA THR A 82 14.07 -5.08 6.98
C THR A 82 15.27 -4.31 7.53
N LYS A 83 15.21 -2.97 7.56
CA LYS A 83 16.38 -2.11 7.88
C LYS A 83 16.65 -1.96 9.37
N THR A 84 15.66 -2.14 10.25
CA THR A 84 15.84 -1.98 11.70
C THR A 84 16.01 -3.32 12.41
N LEU A 85 15.08 -4.24 12.17
CA LEU A 85 15.08 -5.55 12.83
C LEU A 85 15.93 -6.59 12.10
N HIS A 86 16.26 -6.34 10.82
CA HIS A 86 17.00 -7.28 9.96
C HIS A 86 16.35 -8.68 9.96
N THR A 87 15.01 -8.71 9.82
CA THR A 87 14.23 -9.95 9.82
C THR A 87 14.63 -10.83 8.63
N THR A 88 15.11 -12.03 8.92
CA THR A 88 15.57 -13.02 7.92
C THR A 88 14.99 -14.41 8.14
N ASP A 89 14.16 -14.57 9.14
CA ASP A 89 13.63 -15.86 9.61
C ASP A 89 12.19 -16.13 9.17
N ARG A 90 11.67 -15.33 8.28
CA ARG A 90 10.37 -15.50 7.60
C ARG A 90 10.33 -14.79 6.26
N GLU A 91 9.47 -15.23 5.36
CA GLU A 91 9.25 -14.62 4.06
C GLU A 91 8.41 -13.34 4.20
N LEU A 92 8.76 -12.34 3.41
CA LEU A 92 8.19 -10.99 3.43
C LEU A 92 7.77 -10.60 2.00
N HIS A 93 6.49 -10.48 1.74
CA HIS A 93 5.97 -10.12 0.42
C HIS A 93 5.23 -8.79 0.46
N TYR A 94 5.46 -7.94 -0.53
CA TYR A 94 4.74 -6.70 -0.70
C TYR A 94 4.06 -6.61 -2.07
N PHE A 95 2.75 -6.70 -2.09
CA PHE A 95 1.92 -6.51 -3.28
C PHE A 95 1.43 -5.06 -3.31
N TYR A 96 1.85 -4.30 -4.32
CA TYR A 96 1.48 -2.90 -4.48
C TYR A 96 0.68 -2.68 -5.76
N GLY A 97 -0.57 -2.21 -5.60
CA GLY A 97 -1.48 -1.90 -6.69
C GLY A 97 -1.46 -0.42 -7.06
N ALA A 98 -1.31 -0.12 -8.35
CA ALA A 98 -1.44 1.22 -8.90
C ALA A 98 -2.15 1.16 -10.26
N ARG A 99 -2.67 2.29 -10.74
CA ARG A 99 -3.30 2.36 -12.07
C ARG A 99 -2.28 2.44 -13.20
N ALA A 100 -1.17 3.10 -12.94
CA ALA A 100 -0.09 3.30 -13.90
C ALA A 100 1.23 3.57 -13.17
N LEU A 101 2.35 3.47 -13.87
CA LEU A 101 3.69 3.68 -13.31
C LEU A 101 3.87 5.02 -12.61
N ASN A 102 3.28 6.10 -13.16
CA ASN A 102 3.39 7.44 -12.58
C ASN A 102 2.65 7.62 -11.23
N GLU A 103 1.86 6.62 -10.81
CA GLU A 103 1.20 6.57 -9.51
C GLU A 103 1.94 5.68 -8.49
N VAL A 104 3.04 5.06 -8.89
CA VAL A 104 3.83 4.18 -8.02
C VAL A 104 4.81 5.00 -7.19
N PHE A 105 4.62 4.98 -5.87
CA PHE A 105 5.50 5.67 -4.93
C PHE A 105 6.67 4.78 -4.52
N TYR A 106 7.86 5.37 -4.39
CA TYR A 106 9.06 4.73 -3.83
C TYR A 106 9.46 3.40 -4.50
N LEU A 107 9.17 3.26 -5.80
CA LEU A 107 9.51 2.05 -6.57
C LEU A 107 10.97 1.62 -6.35
N GLN A 108 11.90 2.56 -6.46
CA GLN A 108 13.33 2.31 -6.32
C GLN A 108 13.71 1.80 -4.92
N ASP A 109 13.03 2.29 -3.87
CA ASP A 109 13.26 1.83 -2.49
C ASP A 109 12.93 0.34 -2.37
N PHE A 110 11.77 -0.09 -2.89
CA PHE A 110 11.34 -1.49 -2.81
C PHE A 110 12.18 -2.41 -3.69
N GLN A 111 12.55 -1.97 -4.89
CA GLN A 111 13.48 -2.70 -5.76
C GLN A 111 14.88 -2.85 -5.12
N GLN A 112 15.32 -1.86 -4.35
CA GLN A 112 16.57 -1.94 -3.62
C GLN A 112 16.46 -2.89 -2.42
N LEU A 113 15.33 -2.87 -1.70
CA LEU A 113 15.08 -3.82 -0.61
C LEU A 113 15.11 -5.28 -1.09
N GLU A 114 14.50 -5.56 -2.24
CA GLU A 114 14.51 -6.90 -2.83
C GLU A 114 15.93 -7.41 -3.16
N LYS A 115 16.84 -6.50 -3.49
CA LYS A 115 18.27 -6.83 -3.69
C LYS A 115 19.03 -7.02 -2.38
N ASP A 116 18.70 -6.20 -1.38
CA ASP A 116 19.40 -6.19 -0.09
C ASP A 116 18.96 -7.32 0.86
N PHE A 117 17.70 -7.80 0.71
CA PHE A 117 17.06 -8.78 1.59
C PHE A 117 16.49 -9.94 0.75
N PRO A 118 17.17 -11.10 0.72
CA PRO A 118 16.74 -12.25 -0.12
C PRO A 118 15.36 -12.80 0.22
N ASN A 119 14.88 -12.57 1.44
CA ASN A 119 13.55 -12.97 1.92
C ASN A 119 12.49 -11.88 1.74
N PHE A 120 12.78 -10.78 1.05
CA PHE A 120 11.82 -9.74 0.72
C PHE A 120 11.52 -9.74 -0.78
N HIS A 121 10.23 -9.80 -1.13
CA HIS A 121 9.75 -9.90 -2.51
C HIS A 121 8.76 -8.78 -2.81
N PHE A 122 9.06 -8.00 -3.84
CA PHE A 122 8.23 -6.88 -4.28
C PHE A 122 7.43 -7.22 -5.54
N HIS A 123 6.11 -7.11 -5.46
CA HIS A 123 5.17 -7.43 -6.53
C HIS A 123 4.37 -6.18 -6.92
N LEU A 124 4.68 -5.61 -8.07
CA LEU A 124 3.94 -4.47 -8.62
C LEU A 124 2.79 -4.96 -9.50
N ALA A 125 1.58 -4.53 -9.17
CA ALA A 125 0.39 -4.73 -9.98
C ALA A 125 -0.04 -3.40 -10.61
N LEU A 126 -0.20 -3.36 -11.93
CA LEU A 126 -0.79 -2.22 -12.63
C LEU A 126 -2.13 -2.66 -13.25
N ASP A 127 -3.18 -1.85 -13.11
CA ASP A 127 -4.55 -2.19 -13.53
C ASP A 127 -4.62 -2.75 -14.96
N ARG A 128 -3.71 -2.31 -15.82
CA ARG A 128 -3.60 -2.70 -17.24
C ARG A 128 -2.15 -2.60 -17.70
N PRO A 129 -1.82 -3.15 -18.89
CA PRO A 129 -0.53 -2.92 -19.53
C PRO A 129 -0.18 -1.43 -19.60
N ASP A 130 1.04 -1.08 -19.20
CA ASP A 130 1.52 0.30 -19.15
C ASP A 130 2.76 0.48 -20.02
N PRO A 131 2.62 1.12 -21.20
CA PRO A 131 3.74 1.35 -22.11
C PRO A 131 4.90 2.16 -21.49
N ALA A 132 4.62 3.01 -20.49
CA ALA A 132 5.67 3.76 -19.79
C ALA A 132 6.48 2.85 -18.87
N ALA A 133 5.83 1.89 -18.21
CA ALA A 133 6.50 0.88 -17.41
C ALA A 133 7.36 -0.06 -18.30
N ASP A 134 6.79 -0.47 -19.44
CA ASP A 134 7.52 -1.32 -20.41
C ASP A 134 8.76 -0.61 -20.95
N ALA A 135 8.63 0.65 -21.36
CA ALA A 135 9.73 1.47 -21.86
C ALA A 135 10.81 1.74 -20.79
N ALA A 136 10.40 1.83 -19.51
CA ALA A 136 11.32 2.00 -18.39
C ALA A 136 11.93 0.67 -17.90
N GLY A 137 11.56 -0.48 -18.47
CA GLY A 137 12.02 -1.80 -18.03
C GLY A 137 11.57 -2.17 -16.62
N VAL A 138 10.44 -1.62 -16.16
CA VAL A 138 9.87 -1.92 -14.84
C VAL A 138 9.11 -3.23 -14.88
N LYS A 139 9.48 -4.16 -14.01
CA LYS A 139 8.76 -5.43 -13.87
C LYS A 139 7.43 -5.21 -13.13
N TYR A 140 6.33 -5.61 -13.72
CA TYR A 140 5.00 -5.58 -13.12
C TYR A 140 4.11 -6.70 -13.67
N THR A 141 2.98 -6.94 -13.05
CA THR A 141 1.91 -7.81 -13.56
C THR A 141 0.67 -6.97 -13.81
N ALA A 142 0.07 -7.10 -15.01
CA ALA A 142 -1.16 -6.37 -15.33
C ALA A 142 -2.37 -7.02 -14.65
N GLY A 143 -3.15 -6.20 -13.94
CA GLY A 143 -4.36 -6.63 -13.22
C GLY A 143 -4.52 -5.93 -11.87
N PHE A 144 -5.68 -6.11 -11.26
CA PHE A 144 -5.92 -5.64 -9.90
C PHE A 144 -5.08 -6.43 -8.89
N VAL A 145 -4.56 -5.76 -7.87
CA VAL A 145 -3.60 -6.32 -6.91
C VAL A 145 -4.06 -7.62 -6.25
N HIS A 146 -5.35 -7.75 -5.91
CA HIS A 146 -5.88 -8.99 -5.33
C HIS A 146 -5.85 -10.17 -6.31
N ASN A 147 -6.14 -9.94 -7.59
CA ASN A 147 -6.04 -10.98 -8.62
C ASN A 147 -4.58 -11.34 -8.88
N VAL A 148 -3.70 -10.34 -8.97
CA VAL A 148 -2.26 -10.58 -9.13
C VAL A 148 -1.71 -11.41 -7.98
N MET A 149 -2.02 -11.05 -6.73
CA MET A 149 -1.61 -11.79 -5.54
C MET A 149 -2.11 -13.24 -5.56
N TYR A 150 -3.38 -13.46 -5.91
CA TYR A 150 -3.94 -14.79 -6.04
C TYR A 150 -3.24 -15.59 -7.13
N GLU A 151 -3.22 -15.08 -8.37
CA GLU A 151 -2.73 -15.80 -9.54
C GLU A 151 -1.22 -16.06 -9.53
N THR A 152 -0.44 -15.17 -8.93
CA THR A 152 1.03 -15.28 -8.96
C THR A 152 1.61 -15.91 -7.71
N TYR A 153 0.82 -16.03 -6.63
CA TYR A 153 1.34 -16.51 -5.36
C TYR A 153 0.36 -17.41 -4.59
N LEU A 154 -0.82 -16.92 -4.20
CA LEU A 154 -1.65 -17.62 -3.21
C LEU A 154 -2.33 -18.88 -3.73
N LYS A 155 -2.65 -18.97 -5.03
CA LYS A 155 -3.34 -20.13 -5.58
C LYS A 155 -2.55 -21.45 -5.46
N ASP A 156 -1.22 -21.34 -5.47
CA ASP A 156 -0.31 -22.47 -5.38
C ASP A 156 0.39 -22.55 -4.00
N HIS A 157 -0.02 -21.68 -3.06
CA HIS A 157 0.53 -21.67 -1.70
C HIS A 157 -0.09 -22.81 -0.87
N GLU A 158 0.74 -23.55 -0.12
CA GLU A 158 0.29 -24.74 0.63
C GLU A 158 -0.65 -24.39 1.80
N ALA A 159 -0.44 -23.24 2.46
CA ALA A 159 -1.20 -22.82 3.65
C ALA A 159 -1.41 -21.29 3.69
N PRO A 160 -2.24 -20.72 2.79
CA PRO A 160 -2.50 -19.29 2.79
C PRO A 160 -3.17 -18.78 4.06
N GLU A 161 -3.87 -19.65 4.80
CA GLU A 161 -4.50 -19.36 6.11
C GLU A 161 -3.48 -19.13 7.23
N ASP A 162 -2.25 -19.60 7.07
CA ASP A 162 -1.20 -19.42 8.07
C ASP A 162 -0.36 -18.14 7.88
N ILE A 163 -0.66 -17.33 6.88
CA ILE A 163 0.02 -16.08 6.57
C ILE A 163 -0.58 -14.92 7.36
N GLU A 164 0.23 -13.93 7.72
CA GLU A 164 -0.21 -12.64 8.28
C GLU A 164 -0.35 -11.60 7.16
N TYR A 165 -1.55 -11.05 7.03
CA TYR A 165 -1.86 -10.05 5.99
C TYR A 165 -2.00 -8.66 6.59
N TYR A 166 -1.26 -7.70 6.03
CA TYR A 166 -1.29 -6.29 6.43
C TYR A 166 -1.71 -5.45 5.24
N MET A 167 -2.82 -4.74 5.32
CA MET A 167 -3.28 -3.99 4.17
C MET A 167 -3.70 -2.57 4.49
N CYS A 168 -3.45 -1.68 3.53
CA CYS A 168 -3.90 -0.31 3.58
C CYS A 168 -4.04 0.25 2.17
N GLY A 169 -5.20 0.84 1.89
CA GLY A 169 -5.49 1.40 0.57
C GLY A 169 -6.97 1.74 0.38
N PRO A 170 -7.40 1.96 -0.85
CA PRO A 170 -8.79 2.29 -1.15
C PRO A 170 -9.76 1.19 -0.71
N GLY A 171 -10.93 1.58 -0.18
CA GLY A 171 -11.95 0.65 0.31
C GLY A 171 -12.32 -0.47 -0.68
N PRO A 172 -12.56 -0.19 -1.98
CA PRO A 172 -12.81 -1.25 -2.97
C PRO A 172 -11.68 -2.27 -3.10
N MET A 173 -10.42 -1.85 -2.98
CA MET A 173 -9.26 -2.76 -2.96
C MET A 173 -9.30 -3.64 -1.72
N SER A 174 -9.44 -3.05 -0.54
CA SER A 174 -9.48 -3.79 0.73
C SER A 174 -10.61 -4.80 0.76
N ASN A 175 -11.81 -4.43 0.30
CA ASN A 175 -12.95 -5.33 0.22
C ASN A 175 -12.70 -6.51 -0.74
N ALA A 176 -12.03 -6.27 -1.87
CA ALA A 176 -11.71 -7.33 -2.83
C ALA A 176 -10.64 -8.28 -2.27
N VAL A 177 -9.64 -7.76 -1.57
CA VAL A 177 -8.61 -8.55 -0.89
C VAL A 177 -9.24 -9.42 0.20
N VAL A 178 -10.03 -8.84 1.12
CA VAL A 178 -10.69 -9.58 2.20
C VAL A 178 -11.56 -10.70 1.65
N LYS A 179 -12.38 -10.42 0.63
CA LYS A 179 -13.23 -11.43 0.02
C LYS A 179 -12.44 -12.58 -0.62
N MET A 180 -11.31 -12.28 -1.23
CA MET A 180 -10.44 -13.29 -1.81
C MET A 180 -9.78 -14.13 -0.71
N LEU A 181 -9.25 -13.52 0.36
CA LEU A 181 -8.66 -14.20 1.50
C LEU A 181 -9.67 -15.09 2.25
N ASP A 182 -10.90 -14.59 2.45
CA ASP A 182 -12.00 -15.38 3.03
C ASP A 182 -12.27 -16.67 2.21
N SER A 183 -12.24 -16.56 0.87
CA SER A 183 -12.41 -17.75 0.00
C SER A 183 -11.27 -18.76 0.08
N LEU A 184 -10.11 -18.37 0.63
CA LEU A 184 -8.96 -19.22 0.92
C LEU A 184 -8.93 -19.74 2.36
N GLY A 185 -9.96 -19.45 3.16
CA GLY A 185 -10.05 -19.90 4.55
C GLY A 185 -9.21 -19.08 5.54
N VAL A 186 -8.75 -17.89 5.14
CA VAL A 186 -7.99 -16.99 6.03
C VAL A 186 -8.91 -16.40 7.09
N GLU A 187 -8.57 -16.63 8.35
CA GLU A 187 -9.33 -16.09 9.49
C GLU A 187 -9.18 -14.56 9.59
N PRO A 188 -10.23 -13.83 9.96
CA PRO A 188 -10.17 -12.37 10.13
C PRO A 188 -9.08 -11.89 11.08
N SER A 189 -8.69 -12.69 12.06
CA SER A 189 -7.61 -12.39 13.00
C SER A 189 -6.22 -12.36 12.37
N SER A 190 -6.05 -12.97 11.19
CA SER A 190 -4.82 -12.94 10.39
C SER A 190 -4.77 -11.75 9.42
N ILE A 191 -5.83 -10.92 9.38
CA ILE A 191 -5.95 -9.80 8.45
C ILE A 191 -5.94 -8.48 9.23
N MET A 192 -4.81 -7.79 9.26
CA MET A 192 -4.63 -6.49 9.87
C MET A 192 -4.78 -5.39 8.81
N TYR A 193 -5.59 -4.39 9.08
CA TYR A 193 -5.77 -3.28 8.14
C TYR A 193 -6.03 -1.96 8.84
N ASP A 194 -5.59 -0.89 8.19
CA ASP A 194 -5.94 0.47 8.58
C ASP A 194 -6.89 1.06 7.54
N ASN A 195 -8.03 1.57 8.02
CA ASN A 195 -9.08 2.11 7.17
C ASN A 195 -9.17 3.62 7.35
N PHE A 196 -8.78 4.36 6.34
CA PHE A 196 -8.83 5.83 6.35
C PHE A 196 -10.22 6.41 6.02
N GLY A 197 -11.24 5.60 5.97
CA GLY A 197 -12.61 6.04 5.70
C GLY A 197 -12.76 6.60 4.27
N GLY A 198 -13.46 5.92 3.42
CA GLY A 198 -13.88 6.35 2.10
C GLY A 198 -15.34 5.98 1.91
#